data_ca29a6fa8cab808b28e5ec71a5828ede
#
_entry.id   ca29a6fa8cab808b28e5ec71a5828ede
#
_cell.length_a   1.000
_cell.length_b   1.000
_cell.length_c   1.000
_cell.angle_alpha   90.00
_cell.angle_beta   90.00
_cell.angle_gamma   90.00
#
_symmetry.space_group_name_H-M   'P 1'
#
loop_
_entity.id
_entity.type
_entity.pdbx_description
1 polymer ?
#
loop_
_entity_poly.entity_id
_entity_poly.type
_entity_poly.pdbx_seq_one_letter_code
_entity_poly.pdbx_strand_id
1 'polypeptide(L)'
;MPQKPVFYKAPILTTAHCFPSNGTVRTTDERLRNLYIRADEKKDNPFLWEGLFRVACLIKNKPLDEPVTEMILNAIRDTENGSIEGKLSVQISIARAAFAVYEYNTDRSILQRIAVWCRYLEIEFDQLTRQDTLPLYQPADLMEFLVRFYQVTGVKAVLRICTRIRAAAFNWTSALHTFQQSIPVQNDNQTGSAPDLSVLPDEIDYDDREKLINHAEMLADGVRYSVYSGLFSGNGQDLAAGKTVWRYLHKHHYALCGGTTSNPYLCGRASDQPISNRAVAAWTEAFASQMILDDSEWALDEMIRIVFNALDDCLNRSVICEMQKVNTVEKTNPEMTESDILLARLTRAAAAAYLHTVSLTENGICINYLLPGKIMVMVRKQPVLVDIDSKRVVFRSKKPFSAMVDVFMPVTGTSGVSLTGTKDDHTVAEYKHQQNAGYYVHLKKEWQNEEGIRFDNTDEVLCENTHHQGLCIIYNNRLFSIPVHDDNMFYAVKSEPEMKDGELSVMVCDTAVLCTGERSADIPVLPSAGDREIRMILTPYSKTLQRITMLPRVYNHV
;
A
#
# COMPACT_ATOMS: atom_id res chain seq x y z
N MET A 1 0.51 28.80 18.79
CA MET A 1 -0.57 28.27 17.92
C MET A 1 0.05 27.17 17.11
N PRO A 2 -0.54 25.97 17.01
CA PRO A 2 -0.03 24.97 16.09
C PRO A 2 -0.05 25.55 14.68
N GLN A 3 1.07 25.39 13.96
CA GLN A 3 1.15 25.76 12.56
C GLN A 3 0.10 24.96 11.79
N LYS A 4 -0.48 25.52 10.73
CA LYS A 4 -1.34 24.75 9.83
C LYS A 4 -0.53 23.57 9.30
N PRO A 5 -1.06 22.33 9.37
CA PRO A 5 -0.39 21.20 8.74
C PRO A 5 -0.19 21.51 7.24
N VAL A 6 1.03 21.30 6.76
CA VAL A 6 1.38 21.52 5.35
C VAL A 6 1.71 20.16 4.77
N PHE A 7 1.01 19.74 3.72
CA PHE A 7 1.41 18.58 2.94
C PHE A 7 2.48 18.99 1.95
N TYR A 8 3.61 18.32 1.98
CA TYR A 8 4.70 18.55 1.04
C TYR A 8 4.41 17.97 -0.34
N LYS A 9 3.73 16.82 -0.39
CA LYS A 9 3.25 16.16 -1.61
C LYS A 9 1.79 15.76 -1.40
N ALA A 10 0.86 16.51 -1.96
CA ALA A 10 -0.55 16.18 -1.82
C ALA A 10 -0.93 15.06 -2.79
N PRO A 11 -1.49 13.93 -2.33
CA PRO A 11 -2.13 12.99 -3.23
C PRO A 11 -3.27 13.69 -3.98
N ILE A 12 -3.52 13.27 -5.21
CA ILE A 12 -4.39 14.00 -6.15
C ILE A 12 -5.79 14.27 -5.59
N LEU A 13 -6.33 13.41 -4.76
CA LEU A 13 -7.67 13.58 -4.16
C LEU A 13 -7.69 14.34 -2.83
N THR A 14 -6.60 14.91 -2.35
CA THR A 14 -6.58 15.57 -1.03
C THR A 14 -6.72 17.07 -1.05
N THR A 15 -6.75 17.69 -2.21
CA THR A 15 -6.90 19.14 -2.31
C THR A 15 -8.15 19.48 -3.10
N ALA A 16 -9.14 20.05 -2.44
CA ALA A 16 -10.37 20.59 -3.05
C ALA A 16 -10.10 21.59 -4.19
N HIS A 17 -8.86 21.95 -4.43
CA HIS A 17 -8.41 22.84 -5.49
C HIS A 17 -7.95 22.12 -6.76
N CYS A 18 -7.84 20.78 -6.73
CA CYS A 18 -7.26 20.02 -7.83
C CYS A 18 -8.27 19.48 -8.84
N PHE A 19 -9.58 19.56 -8.56
CA PHE A 19 -10.55 18.83 -9.35
C PHE A 19 -11.65 19.69 -9.95
N PRO A 20 -11.82 19.65 -11.26
CA PRO A 20 -13.14 19.81 -11.84
C PRO A 20 -13.99 18.59 -11.41
N SER A 21 -15.26 18.82 -11.14
CA SER A 21 -16.29 17.89 -10.63
C SER A 21 -16.52 16.58 -11.39
N ASN A 22 -15.64 16.18 -12.29
CA ASN A 22 -15.82 15.07 -13.23
C ASN A 22 -14.75 13.98 -13.14
N GLY A 23 -14.34 13.63 -11.96
CA GLY A 23 -13.59 12.40 -11.67
C GLY A 23 -12.24 12.30 -12.38
N THR A 24 -11.43 11.92 -11.74
CA THR A 24 -10.11 12.28 -11.61
C THR A 24 -9.12 11.19 -11.86
N VAL A 25 -9.24 10.03 -11.29
CA VAL A 25 -8.46 8.86 -11.63
C VAL A 25 -9.41 7.82 -12.20
N ARG A 26 -9.16 7.33 -13.40
CA ARG A 26 -9.95 6.26 -14.00
C ARG A 26 -9.05 5.18 -14.54
N THR A 27 -9.45 3.96 -14.30
CA THR A 27 -8.76 2.77 -14.80
C THR A 27 -9.76 1.75 -15.33
N THR A 28 -9.29 0.90 -16.22
CA THR A 28 -10.04 -0.26 -16.73
C THR A 28 -9.57 -1.56 -16.07
N ASP A 29 -8.89 -1.48 -14.95
CA ASP A 29 -8.36 -2.65 -14.24
C ASP A 29 -9.49 -3.57 -13.76
N GLU A 30 -9.59 -4.74 -14.37
CA GLU A 30 -10.60 -5.76 -14.04
C GLU A 30 -10.47 -6.28 -12.60
N ARG A 31 -9.28 -6.23 -12.02
CA ARG A 31 -9.06 -6.66 -10.64
C ARG A 31 -9.80 -5.76 -9.66
N LEU A 32 -9.80 -4.44 -9.91
CA LEU A 32 -10.57 -3.49 -9.10
C LEU A 32 -12.09 -3.71 -9.27
N ARG A 33 -12.54 -4.09 -10.45
CA ARG A 33 -13.95 -4.42 -10.67
C ARG A 33 -14.36 -5.65 -9.87
N ASN A 34 -13.54 -6.69 -9.88
CA ASN A 34 -13.78 -7.90 -9.10
C ASN A 34 -13.78 -7.61 -7.59
N LEU A 35 -12.82 -6.81 -7.12
CA LEU A 35 -12.78 -6.36 -5.73
C LEU A 35 -14.03 -5.55 -5.36
N TYR A 36 -14.47 -4.63 -6.24
CA TYR A 36 -15.68 -3.84 -6.04
C TYR A 36 -16.93 -4.72 -5.89
N ILE A 37 -17.12 -5.67 -6.81
CA ILE A 37 -18.30 -6.56 -6.81
C ILE A 37 -18.40 -7.30 -5.47
N ARG A 38 -17.29 -7.88 -5.00
CA ARG A 38 -17.26 -8.60 -3.72
C ARG A 38 -17.55 -7.71 -2.53
N ALA A 39 -16.96 -6.51 -2.50
CA ALA A 39 -17.19 -5.58 -1.42
C ALA A 39 -18.64 -5.02 -1.44
N ASP A 40 -19.24 -4.85 -2.63
CA ASP A 40 -20.62 -4.38 -2.78
C ASP A 40 -21.65 -5.40 -2.29
N GLU A 41 -21.35 -6.70 -2.34
CA GLU A 41 -22.18 -7.75 -1.72
C GLU A 41 -22.33 -7.58 -0.20
N LYS A 42 -21.37 -6.90 0.43
CA LYS A 42 -21.30 -6.65 1.87
C LYS A 42 -21.45 -5.16 2.23
N LYS A 43 -22.05 -4.37 1.34
CA LYS A 43 -22.15 -2.90 1.48
C LYS A 43 -22.92 -2.42 2.70
N ASP A 44 -23.68 -3.27 3.36
CA ASP A 44 -24.38 -2.90 4.60
C ASP A 44 -23.42 -2.65 5.77
N ASN A 45 -22.14 -3.07 5.63
CA ASN A 45 -21.11 -2.82 6.61
C ASN A 45 -20.43 -1.44 6.38
N PRO A 46 -20.59 -0.45 7.30
CA PRO A 46 -20.03 0.90 7.15
C PRO A 46 -18.50 0.97 7.00
N PHE A 47 -17.77 -0.04 7.48
CA PHE A 47 -16.32 -0.07 7.32
C PHE A 47 -15.87 -0.21 5.86
N LEU A 48 -16.73 -0.73 4.98
CA LEU A 48 -16.48 -0.87 3.55
C LEU A 48 -16.74 0.43 2.75
N TRP A 49 -17.53 1.36 3.26
CA TRP A 49 -18.09 2.46 2.47
C TRP A 49 -17.04 3.39 1.85
N GLU A 50 -16.00 3.77 2.61
CA GLU A 50 -14.94 4.62 2.07
C GLU A 50 -14.22 3.92 0.91
N GLY A 51 -13.80 2.67 1.12
CA GLY A 51 -13.10 1.88 0.11
C GLY A 51 -13.94 1.63 -1.13
N LEU A 52 -15.21 1.22 -0.95
CA LEU A 52 -16.16 1.03 -2.04
C LEU A 52 -16.35 2.29 -2.87
N PHE A 53 -16.61 3.43 -2.22
CA PHE A 53 -16.79 4.70 -2.93
C PHE A 53 -15.53 5.10 -3.69
N ARG A 54 -14.35 5.00 -3.08
CA ARG A 54 -13.09 5.33 -3.74
C ARG A 54 -12.81 4.42 -4.93
N VAL A 55 -13.06 3.11 -4.82
CA VAL A 55 -12.94 2.18 -5.94
C VAL A 55 -13.98 2.48 -7.01
N ALA A 56 -15.23 2.80 -6.64
CA ALA A 56 -16.24 3.25 -7.60
C ALA A 56 -15.78 4.49 -8.39
N CYS A 57 -15.12 5.45 -7.74
CA CYS A 57 -14.53 6.61 -8.43
C CYS A 57 -13.50 6.22 -9.48
N LEU A 58 -12.77 5.12 -9.27
CA LEU A 58 -11.75 4.65 -10.20
C LEU A 58 -12.32 3.92 -11.43
N ILE A 59 -13.43 3.16 -11.26
CA ILE A 59 -13.92 2.23 -12.29
C ILE A 59 -15.29 2.60 -12.88
N LYS A 60 -16.09 3.41 -12.19
CA LYS A 60 -17.46 3.76 -12.61
C LYS A 60 -17.52 5.14 -13.25
N ASN A 61 -18.41 5.30 -14.22
CA ASN A 61 -18.62 6.60 -14.86
C ASN A 61 -19.39 7.59 -13.97
N LYS A 62 -20.23 7.08 -13.10
CA LYS A 62 -21.11 7.87 -12.24
C LYS A 62 -21.08 7.31 -10.80
N PRO A 63 -19.98 7.48 -10.07
CA PRO A 63 -19.87 6.93 -8.72
C PRO A 63 -20.87 7.53 -7.73
N LEU A 64 -21.41 8.73 -8.00
CA LEU A 64 -22.44 9.35 -7.16
C LEU A 64 -23.81 8.66 -7.29
N ASP A 65 -24.06 7.93 -8.38
CA ASP A 65 -25.30 7.18 -8.60
C ASP A 65 -25.22 5.77 -7.97
N GLU A 66 -24.09 5.36 -7.38
CA GLU A 66 -23.94 4.06 -6.74
C GLU A 66 -24.67 4.01 -5.39
N PRO A 67 -25.29 2.87 -5.02
CA PRO A 67 -26.07 2.73 -3.78
C PRO A 67 -25.29 3.10 -2.51
N VAL A 68 -24.00 2.78 -2.46
CA VAL A 68 -23.14 3.11 -1.32
C VAL A 68 -23.06 4.62 -1.08
N THR A 69 -23.13 5.44 -2.13
CA THR A 69 -23.12 6.91 -2.00
C THR A 69 -24.39 7.40 -1.32
N GLU A 70 -25.54 6.85 -1.67
CA GLU A 70 -26.80 7.17 -1.02
C GLU A 70 -26.80 6.76 0.46
N MET A 71 -26.29 5.57 0.77
CA MET A 71 -26.15 5.09 2.16
C MET A 71 -25.26 6.03 2.98
N ILE A 72 -24.10 6.44 2.45
CA ILE A 72 -23.19 7.38 3.11
C ILE A 72 -23.90 8.72 3.38
N LEU A 73 -24.56 9.28 2.38
CA LEU A 73 -25.23 10.58 2.51
C LEU A 73 -26.43 10.54 3.47
N ASN A 74 -27.16 9.42 3.51
CA ASN A 74 -28.25 9.23 4.46
C ASN A 74 -27.72 9.14 5.90
N ALA A 75 -26.65 8.37 6.12
CA ALA A 75 -26.07 8.21 7.46
C ALA A 75 -25.59 9.53 8.10
N ILE A 76 -25.23 10.54 7.30
CA ILE A 76 -24.86 11.88 7.81
C ILE A 76 -26.01 12.88 7.76
N ARG A 77 -27.18 12.53 7.18
CA ARG A 77 -28.30 13.46 7.00
C ARG A 77 -29.11 13.65 8.27
N ASP A 78 -29.38 12.56 8.98
CA ASP A 78 -30.38 12.50 10.03
C ASP A 78 -29.80 12.76 11.44
N THR A 79 -28.75 13.55 11.51
CA THR A 79 -28.06 13.89 12.76
C THR A 79 -28.75 15.08 13.44
N GLU A 80 -29.87 14.86 14.14
CA GLU A 80 -30.59 15.93 14.87
C GLU A 80 -29.68 16.65 15.89
N ASN A 81 -28.78 15.90 16.54
CA ASN A 81 -27.84 16.43 17.57
C ASN A 81 -26.38 16.36 17.14
N GLY A 82 -26.09 16.08 15.86
CA GLY A 82 -24.72 15.93 15.37
C GLY A 82 -24.10 14.54 15.60
N SER A 83 -24.81 13.60 16.25
CA SER A 83 -24.32 12.24 16.42
C SER A 83 -24.54 11.41 15.17
N ILE A 84 -23.53 10.66 14.75
CA ILE A 84 -23.67 9.56 13.78
C ILE A 84 -24.01 8.31 14.58
N GLU A 85 -24.88 7.44 14.06
CA GLU A 85 -25.26 6.20 14.73
C GLU A 85 -24.08 5.21 14.84
N GLY A 86 -24.02 4.47 15.95
CA GLY A 86 -23.06 3.40 16.19
C GLY A 86 -21.89 3.78 17.12
N LYS A 87 -21.00 2.81 17.35
CA LYS A 87 -19.75 2.99 18.10
C LYS A 87 -18.84 4.03 17.42
N LEU A 88 -17.90 4.60 18.15
CA LEU A 88 -17.00 5.64 17.63
C LEU A 88 -16.23 5.20 16.39
N SER A 89 -15.75 3.95 16.33
CA SER A 89 -15.10 3.36 15.16
C SER A 89 -15.99 3.37 13.90
N VAL A 90 -17.29 3.07 14.05
CA VAL A 90 -18.28 3.13 12.97
C VAL A 90 -18.53 4.58 12.54
N GLN A 91 -18.68 5.50 13.50
CA GLN A 91 -18.87 6.93 13.22
C GLN A 91 -17.69 7.50 12.43
N ILE A 92 -16.45 7.13 12.77
CA ILE A 92 -15.23 7.51 12.05
C ILE A 92 -15.27 7.00 10.61
N SER A 93 -15.64 5.74 10.41
CA SER A 93 -15.73 5.14 9.06
C SER A 93 -16.76 5.85 8.19
N ILE A 94 -17.92 6.19 8.73
CA ILE A 94 -18.97 6.95 8.02
C ILE A 94 -18.49 8.37 7.68
N ALA A 95 -17.86 9.06 8.64
CA ALA A 95 -17.34 10.41 8.43
C ALA A 95 -16.24 10.45 7.36
N ARG A 96 -15.34 9.44 7.34
CA ARG A 96 -14.31 9.26 6.30
C ARG A 96 -14.93 9.02 4.94
N ALA A 97 -15.93 8.14 4.86
CA ALA A 97 -16.65 7.87 3.61
C ALA A 97 -17.36 9.12 3.09
N ALA A 98 -18.03 9.88 3.94
CA ALA A 98 -18.67 11.14 3.58
C ALA A 98 -17.65 12.19 3.10
N PHE A 99 -16.49 12.25 3.74
CA PHE A 99 -15.42 13.13 3.30
C PHE A 99 -14.85 12.73 1.92
N ALA A 100 -14.77 11.42 1.63
CA ALA A 100 -14.39 10.93 0.30
C ALA A 100 -15.42 11.35 -0.78
N VAL A 101 -16.72 11.33 -0.47
CA VAL A 101 -17.77 11.84 -1.37
C VAL A 101 -17.58 13.35 -1.62
N TYR A 102 -17.30 14.13 -0.57
CA TYR A 102 -16.98 15.55 -0.72
C TYR A 102 -15.73 15.78 -1.59
N GLU A 103 -14.67 15.03 -1.39
CA GLU A 103 -13.45 15.14 -2.20
C GLU A 103 -13.73 14.92 -3.68
N TYR A 104 -14.73 14.11 -4.03
CA TYR A 104 -15.15 13.87 -5.40
C TYR A 104 -16.08 14.96 -5.97
N ASN A 105 -17.13 15.36 -5.23
CA ASN A 105 -18.18 16.24 -5.76
C ASN A 105 -18.07 17.71 -5.31
N THR A 106 -17.19 18.00 -4.33
CA THR A 106 -16.99 19.33 -3.73
C THR A 106 -18.24 19.95 -3.09
N ASP A 107 -19.25 19.12 -2.73
CA ASP A 107 -20.48 19.59 -2.08
C ASP A 107 -20.21 20.03 -0.63
N ARG A 108 -20.23 21.34 -0.40
CA ARG A 108 -19.97 21.94 0.91
C ARG A 108 -21.00 21.58 1.98
N SER A 109 -22.19 21.13 1.61
CA SER A 109 -23.20 20.68 2.57
C SER A 109 -22.72 19.46 3.36
N ILE A 110 -21.96 18.58 2.72
CA ILE A 110 -21.31 17.42 3.36
C ILE A 110 -20.31 17.90 4.44
N LEU A 111 -19.46 18.87 4.12
CA LEU A 111 -18.51 19.43 5.10
C LEU A 111 -19.20 20.06 6.30
N GLN A 112 -20.34 20.73 6.09
CA GLN A 112 -21.12 21.31 7.18
C GLN A 112 -21.63 20.24 8.14
N ARG A 113 -22.14 19.12 7.63
CA ARG A 113 -22.62 17.98 8.43
C ARG A 113 -21.49 17.33 9.21
N ILE A 114 -20.37 17.06 8.54
CA ILE A 114 -19.17 16.54 9.20
C ILE A 114 -18.67 17.51 10.28
N ALA A 115 -18.72 18.81 10.04
CA ALA A 115 -18.32 19.81 11.04
C ALA A 115 -19.25 19.81 12.27
N VAL A 116 -20.54 19.52 12.09
CA VAL A 116 -21.48 19.33 13.22
C VAL A 116 -21.11 18.09 14.01
N TRP A 117 -20.85 16.95 13.36
CA TRP A 117 -20.35 15.75 14.01
C TRP A 117 -19.01 15.98 14.74
N CYS A 118 -18.07 16.73 14.18
CA CYS A 118 -16.83 17.06 14.88
C CYS A 118 -17.07 17.85 16.18
N ARG A 119 -18.09 18.74 16.21
CA ARG A 119 -18.45 19.43 17.47
C ARG A 119 -19.07 18.50 18.49
N TYR A 120 -19.92 17.58 18.06
CA TYR A 120 -20.46 16.53 18.90
C TYR A 120 -19.33 15.65 19.46
N LEU A 121 -18.43 15.16 18.61
CA LEU A 121 -17.28 14.37 19.01
C LEU A 121 -16.38 15.13 20.02
N GLU A 122 -16.20 16.44 19.85
CA GLU A 122 -15.43 17.24 20.81
C GLU A 122 -16.05 17.22 22.21
N ILE A 123 -17.38 17.34 22.29
CA ILE A 123 -18.11 17.37 23.57
C ILE A 123 -18.11 15.96 24.20
N GLU A 124 -18.46 14.95 23.45
CA GLU A 124 -18.69 13.59 23.94
C GLU A 124 -17.46 12.68 23.91
N PHE A 125 -16.28 13.21 23.59
CA PHE A 125 -15.07 12.43 23.34
C PHE A 125 -14.77 11.40 24.44
N ASP A 126 -14.81 11.80 25.71
CA ASP A 126 -14.48 10.91 26.84
C ASP A 126 -15.53 9.81 27.05
N GLN A 127 -16.78 10.09 26.72
CA GLN A 127 -17.84 9.09 26.80
C GLN A 127 -17.70 8.09 25.65
N LEU A 128 -17.53 8.58 24.42
CA LEU A 128 -17.42 7.76 23.23
C LEU A 128 -16.18 6.86 23.27
N THR A 129 -15.04 7.39 23.71
CA THR A 129 -13.79 6.60 23.83
C THR A 129 -13.83 5.60 24.96
N ARG A 130 -14.65 5.80 26.01
CA ARG A 130 -14.89 4.78 27.05
C ARG A 130 -15.78 3.64 26.55
N GLN A 131 -16.70 3.92 25.62
CA GLN A 131 -17.59 2.91 25.03
C GLN A 131 -16.92 2.13 23.88
N ASP A 132 -15.96 2.76 23.23
CA ASP A 132 -15.19 2.18 22.12
C ASP A 132 -13.74 2.67 22.21
N THR A 133 -12.87 1.83 22.76
CA THR A 133 -11.45 2.15 22.96
C THR A 133 -10.61 1.94 21.72
N LEU A 134 -11.12 1.24 20.70
CA LEU A 134 -10.39 0.93 19.47
C LEU A 134 -9.72 2.16 18.84
N PRO A 135 -10.38 3.33 18.70
CA PRO A 135 -9.76 4.53 18.14
C PRO A 135 -8.59 5.11 18.94
N LEU A 136 -8.39 4.67 20.18
CA LEU A 136 -7.22 5.07 20.99
C LEU A 136 -6.01 4.16 20.74
N TYR A 137 -6.21 2.92 20.37
CA TYR A 137 -5.15 1.99 20.00
C TYR A 137 -4.83 2.02 18.50
N GLN A 138 -5.84 2.26 17.66
CA GLN A 138 -5.74 2.47 16.22
C GLN A 138 -6.15 3.92 15.85
N PRO A 139 -5.41 4.93 16.29
CA PRO A 139 -5.82 6.33 16.10
C PRO A 139 -5.59 6.85 14.67
N ALA A 140 -4.99 6.04 13.78
CA ALA A 140 -4.57 6.47 12.45
C ALA A 140 -5.75 6.97 11.61
N ASP A 141 -6.84 6.20 11.55
CA ASP A 141 -8.01 6.54 10.74
C ASP A 141 -8.64 7.88 11.17
N LEU A 142 -8.80 8.07 12.47
CA LEU A 142 -9.36 9.30 13.02
C LEU A 142 -8.40 10.49 12.84
N MET A 143 -7.12 10.30 13.14
CA MET A 143 -6.14 11.39 13.05
C MET A 143 -5.89 11.85 11.62
N GLU A 144 -5.76 10.92 10.67
CA GLU A 144 -5.66 11.22 9.25
C GLU A 144 -6.86 12.03 8.77
N PHE A 145 -8.06 11.52 9.03
CA PHE A 145 -9.29 12.19 8.64
C PHE A 145 -9.37 13.62 9.22
N LEU A 146 -9.15 13.79 10.51
CA LEU A 146 -9.25 15.10 11.16
C LEU A 146 -8.23 16.11 10.63
N VAL A 147 -6.99 15.69 10.42
CA VAL A 147 -5.94 16.58 9.87
C VAL A 147 -6.32 17.03 8.45
N ARG A 148 -6.75 16.12 7.58
CA ARG A 148 -7.19 16.43 6.22
C ARG A 148 -8.45 17.30 6.20
N PHE A 149 -9.43 16.98 7.04
CA PHE A 149 -10.65 17.77 7.18
C PHE A 149 -10.37 19.19 7.68
N TYR A 150 -9.44 19.34 8.66
CA TYR A 150 -9.02 20.67 9.13
C TYR A 150 -8.36 21.51 8.04
N GLN A 151 -7.53 20.92 7.20
CA GLN A 151 -6.90 21.64 6.09
C GLN A 151 -7.89 22.27 5.13
N VAL A 152 -9.00 21.57 4.86
CA VAL A 152 -10.06 22.04 3.97
C VAL A 152 -10.96 23.06 4.65
N THR A 153 -11.28 22.85 5.94
CA THR A 153 -12.37 23.60 6.60
C THR A 153 -11.90 24.64 7.61
N GLY A 154 -10.75 24.44 8.25
CA GLY A 154 -10.27 25.26 9.36
C GLY A 154 -11.10 25.18 10.63
N VAL A 155 -11.95 24.15 10.82
CA VAL A 155 -12.84 23.97 11.97
C VAL A 155 -12.05 23.78 13.25
N LYS A 156 -12.15 24.70 14.20
CA LYS A 156 -11.35 24.71 15.45
C LYS A 156 -11.62 23.53 16.37
N ALA A 157 -12.83 22.95 16.37
CA ALA A 157 -13.15 21.75 17.12
C ALA A 157 -12.17 20.61 16.80
N VAL A 158 -11.81 20.46 15.53
CA VAL A 158 -10.86 19.44 15.06
C VAL A 158 -9.50 19.54 15.76
N LEU A 159 -8.98 20.76 15.93
CA LEU A 159 -7.69 20.96 16.64
C LEU A 159 -7.74 20.45 18.08
N ARG A 160 -8.87 20.69 18.76
CA ARG A 160 -9.03 20.24 20.15
C ARG A 160 -9.18 18.72 20.23
N ILE A 161 -9.90 18.11 19.29
CA ILE A 161 -10.00 16.65 19.20
C ILE A 161 -8.62 16.04 18.93
N CYS A 162 -7.87 16.54 17.95
CA CYS A 162 -6.50 16.04 17.67
C CYS A 162 -5.59 16.14 18.90
N THR A 163 -5.69 17.22 19.69
CA THR A 163 -4.93 17.36 20.93
C THR A 163 -5.32 16.30 21.95
N ARG A 164 -6.63 16.01 22.11
CA ARG A 164 -7.13 14.97 23.03
C ARG A 164 -6.72 13.58 22.60
N ILE A 165 -6.80 13.27 21.30
CA ILE A 165 -6.32 11.98 20.74
C ILE A 165 -4.85 11.80 21.07
N ARG A 166 -3.99 12.79 20.81
CA ARG A 166 -2.56 12.69 21.11
C ARG A 166 -2.26 12.48 22.59
N ALA A 167 -3.12 12.97 23.47
CA ALA A 167 -2.96 12.79 24.91
C ALA A 167 -3.48 11.44 25.41
N ALA A 168 -4.52 10.89 24.79
CA ALA A 168 -5.22 9.69 25.25
C ALA A 168 -4.82 8.40 24.51
N ALA A 169 -4.41 8.52 23.24
CA ALA A 169 -4.06 7.37 22.41
C ALA A 169 -2.75 6.70 22.86
N PHE A 170 -2.60 5.43 22.48
CA PHE A 170 -1.34 4.71 22.65
C PHE A 170 -0.17 5.50 22.03
N ASN A 171 0.95 5.57 22.75
CA ASN A 171 2.11 6.36 22.33
C ASN A 171 2.92 5.65 21.22
N TRP A 172 2.35 5.64 20.01
CA TRP A 172 2.97 5.01 18.85
C TRP A 172 4.35 5.61 18.53
N THR A 173 4.54 6.92 18.65
CA THR A 173 5.85 7.54 18.38
C THR A 173 6.94 6.92 19.23
N SER A 174 6.71 6.81 20.54
CA SER A 174 7.67 6.17 21.45
C SER A 174 7.86 4.69 21.11
N ALA A 175 6.77 3.96 20.85
CA ALA A 175 6.82 2.54 20.51
C ALA A 175 7.64 2.27 19.24
N LEU A 176 7.45 3.09 18.18
CA LEU A 176 8.16 2.96 16.92
C LEU A 176 9.66 3.28 17.04
N HIS A 177 10.03 4.29 17.84
CA HIS A 177 11.44 4.62 18.08
C HIS A 177 12.17 3.60 18.96
N THR A 178 11.46 2.93 19.86
CA THR A 178 12.04 1.93 20.77
C THR A 178 11.83 0.49 20.31
N PHE A 179 11.30 0.29 19.12
CA PHE A 179 11.03 -1.03 18.57
C PHE A 179 12.32 -1.85 18.37
N GLN A 180 12.39 -3.05 18.96
CA GLN A 180 13.58 -3.91 18.94
C GLN A 180 13.25 -5.41 18.79
N GLN A 181 12.04 -5.76 18.39
CA GLN A 181 11.66 -7.16 18.20
C GLN A 181 12.40 -7.76 17.00
N SER A 182 13.40 -8.58 17.27
CA SER A 182 14.21 -9.26 16.24
C SER A 182 13.89 -10.74 16.06
N ILE A 183 13.20 -11.33 17.03
CA ILE A 183 12.84 -12.74 17.05
C ILE A 183 11.37 -12.88 16.65
N PRO A 184 10.99 -13.89 15.85
CA PRO A 184 9.59 -14.17 15.57
C PRO A 184 8.78 -14.29 16.85
N VAL A 185 7.62 -13.63 16.89
CA VAL A 185 6.69 -13.78 18.00
C VAL A 185 6.05 -15.17 17.88
N GLN A 186 6.33 -16.04 18.83
CA GLN A 186 5.68 -17.34 18.88
C GLN A 186 4.23 -17.16 19.33
N ASN A 187 3.31 -17.61 18.51
CA ASN A 187 1.91 -17.70 18.91
C ASN A 187 1.80 -18.91 19.83
N ASP A 188 1.42 -18.73 21.09
CA ASP A 188 1.25 -19.81 22.08
C ASP A 188 0.20 -20.86 21.66
N ASN A 189 -0.54 -20.58 20.58
CA ASN A 189 -1.55 -21.45 19.98
C ASN A 189 -1.03 -22.38 18.89
N GLN A 190 0.25 -22.79 18.90
CA GLN A 190 0.79 -23.84 18.00
C GLN A 190 0.28 -25.27 18.34
N THR A 191 -0.99 -25.39 18.66
CA THR A 191 -1.70 -26.66 18.54
C THR A 191 -2.34 -26.69 17.16
N GLY A 192 -1.62 -27.17 16.15
CA GLY A 192 -2.05 -27.72 14.86
C GLY A 192 -3.31 -27.24 14.10
N SER A 193 -4.06 -26.31 14.60
CA SER A 193 -5.17 -25.65 13.92
C SER A 193 -4.74 -24.27 13.46
N ALA A 194 -5.03 -23.94 12.21
CA ALA A 194 -4.87 -22.58 11.69
C ALA A 194 -5.48 -21.59 12.70
N PRO A 195 -4.77 -20.49 13.06
CA PRO A 195 -5.33 -19.49 13.97
C PRO A 195 -6.66 -19.01 13.41
N ASP A 196 -7.67 -18.94 14.27
CA ASP A 196 -8.96 -18.36 13.91
C ASP A 196 -8.75 -16.86 13.61
N LEU A 197 -8.61 -16.54 12.33
CA LEU A 197 -8.35 -15.20 11.83
C LEU A 197 -9.62 -14.35 11.71
N SER A 198 -10.77 -14.87 12.16
CA SER A 198 -12.02 -14.12 12.28
C SER A 198 -12.03 -13.18 13.49
N VAL A 199 -10.98 -13.25 14.32
CA VAL A 199 -10.80 -12.43 15.52
C VAL A 199 -10.69 -10.96 15.12
N LEU A 200 -11.78 -10.24 15.36
CA LEU A 200 -11.82 -8.79 15.30
C LEU A 200 -10.76 -8.16 16.23
N PRO A 201 -10.33 -6.91 15.99
CA PRO A 201 -9.49 -6.17 16.93
C PRO A 201 -10.04 -6.15 18.37
N ASP A 202 -11.31 -6.45 18.58
CA ASP A 202 -11.96 -6.57 19.90
C ASP A 202 -11.37 -7.71 20.77
N GLU A 203 -10.63 -8.64 20.18
CA GLU A 203 -9.97 -9.74 20.91
C GLU A 203 -8.45 -9.54 21.10
N ILE A 204 -7.90 -8.43 20.61
CA ILE A 204 -6.53 -8.06 20.94
C ILE A 204 -6.52 -7.61 22.41
N ASP A 205 -5.70 -8.27 23.19
CA ASP A 205 -5.39 -7.81 24.55
C ASP A 205 -4.59 -6.50 24.46
N TYR A 206 -5.32 -5.39 24.41
CA TYR A 206 -4.72 -4.05 24.31
C TYR A 206 -3.91 -3.65 25.55
N ASP A 207 -4.08 -4.36 26.66
CA ASP A 207 -3.28 -4.16 27.87
C ASP A 207 -1.89 -4.78 27.70
N ASP A 208 -1.72 -5.73 26.78
CA ASP A 208 -0.43 -6.29 26.42
C ASP A 208 0.27 -5.42 25.35
N ARG A 209 1.06 -4.48 25.82
CA ARG A 209 1.85 -3.58 24.96
C ARG A 209 2.72 -4.35 23.96
N GLU A 210 3.30 -5.46 24.36
CA GLU A 210 4.20 -6.23 23.51
C GLU A 210 3.43 -6.86 22.36
N LYS A 211 2.28 -7.44 22.60
CA LYS A 211 1.41 -7.97 21.55
C LYS A 211 0.96 -6.87 20.60
N LEU A 212 0.55 -5.72 21.13
CA LEU A 212 0.09 -4.61 20.30
C LEU A 212 1.16 -4.11 19.32
N ILE A 213 2.39 -3.87 19.77
CA ILE A 213 3.47 -3.34 18.93
C ILE A 213 4.04 -4.39 17.96
N ASN A 214 3.86 -5.67 18.22
CA ASN A 214 4.32 -6.75 17.35
C ASN A 214 3.24 -7.23 16.36
N HIS A 215 2.02 -6.75 16.47
CA HIS A 215 0.97 -7.02 15.51
C HIS A 215 1.19 -6.19 14.24
N ALA A 216 1.43 -6.83 13.11
CA ALA A 216 1.90 -6.17 11.89
C ALA A 216 0.94 -5.10 11.35
N GLU A 217 -0.38 -5.33 11.41
CA GLU A 217 -1.40 -4.36 11.00
C GLU A 217 -1.40 -3.14 11.92
N MET A 218 -1.36 -3.36 13.25
CA MET A 218 -1.33 -2.28 14.24
C MET A 218 -0.08 -1.42 14.10
N LEU A 219 1.05 -2.07 13.86
CA LEU A 219 2.32 -1.39 13.67
C LEU A 219 2.30 -0.48 12.42
N ALA A 220 1.73 -0.96 11.31
CA ALA A 220 1.54 -0.16 10.10
C ALA A 220 0.61 1.03 10.34
N ASP A 221 -0.50 0.84 11.07
CA ASP A 221 -1.38 1.93 11.49
C ASP A 221 -0.66 2.91 12.43
N GLY A 222 0.21 2.43 13.33
CA GLY A 222 1.07 3.28 14.15
C GLY A 222 2.00 4.17 13.32
N VAL A 223 2.59 3.61 12.26
CA VAL A 223 3.41 4.38 11.29
C VAL A 223 2.57 5.45 10.60
N ARG A 224 1.36 5.12 10.15
CA ARG A 224 0.43 6.08 9.54
C ARG A 224 0.00 7.17 10.52
N TYR A 225 -0.34 6.80 11.75
CA TYR A 225 -0.68 7.76 12.82
C TYR A 225 0.44 8.75 13.07
N SER A 226 1.69 8.30 13.14
CA SER A 226 2.83 9.16 13.44
C SER A 226 3.00 10.28 12.40
N VAL A 227 2.72 10.02 11.12
CA VAL A 227 2.73 11.04 10.06
C VAL A 227 1.73 12.16 10.37
N TYR A 228 0.46 11.81 10.57
CA TYR A 228 -0.58 12.84 10.77
C TYR A 228 -0.48 13.52 12.13
N SER A 229 -0.02 12.81 13.16
CA SER A 229 0.35 13.40 14.47
C SER A 229 1.46 14.43 14.32
N GLY A 230 2.51 14.10 13.55
CA GLY A 230 3.62 15.00 13.26
C GLY A 230 3.22 16.21 12.42
N LEU A 231 2.41 16.02 11.38
CA LEU A 231 1.86 17.11 10.56
C LEU A 231 0.99 18.07 11.38
N PHE A 232 0.21 17.53 12.32
CA PHE A 232 -0.62 18.33 13.21
C PHE A 232 0.22 19.14 14.22
N SER A 233 1.23 18.51 14.82
CA SER A 233 2.00 19.08 15.92
C SER A 233 3.25 19.85 15.51
N GLY A 234 3.75 19.59 14.29
CA GLY A 234 5.07 20.03 13.85
C GLY A 234 6.22 19.26 14.50
N ASN A 235 5.96 18.10 15.12
CA ASN A 235 6.96 17.31 15.81
C ASN A 235 7.76 16.43 14.84
N GLY A 236 9.03 16.76 14.64
CA GLY A 236 9.93 15.99 13.77
C GLY A 236 10.18 14.55 14.19
N GLN A 237 10.06 14.23 15.48
CA GLN A 237 10.17 12.85 15.96
C GLN A 237 8.99 11.99 15.49
N ASP A 238 7.77 12.53 15.54
CA ASP A 238 6.60 11.85 15.00
C ASP A 238 6.82 11.54 13.51
N LEU A 239 7.28 12.51 12.72
CA LEU A 239 7.53 12.36 11.28
C LEU A 239 8.64 11.35 10.96
N ALA A 240 9.67 11.25 11.80
CA ALA A 240 10.80 10.34 11.62
C ALA A 240 10.51 8.90 12.09
N ALA A 241 9.48 8.68 12.89
CA ALA A 241 9.20 7.41 13.56
C ALA A 241 9.00 6.25 12.58
N GLY A 242 8.25 6.49 11.48
CA GLY A 242 8.02 5.50 10.43
C GLY A 242 9.31 5.00 9.77
N LYS A 243 10.20 5.92 9.36
CA LYS A 243 11.50 5.57 8.77
C LYS A 243 12.40 4.83 9.76
N THR A 244 12.33 5.19 11.03
CA THR A 244 13.13 4.56 12.09
C THR A 244 12.73 3.11 12.29
N VAL A 245 11.46 2.82 12.50
CA VAL A 245 10.98 1.45 12.70
C VAL A 245 11.14 0.62 11.42
N TRP A 246 10.91 1.22 10.24
CA TRP A 246 11.02 0.49 8.98
C TRP A 246 12.42 -0.05 8.72
N ARG A 247 13.48 0.70 9.04
CA ARG A 247 14.86 0.21 8.95
C ARG A 247 15.10 -1.06 9.78
N TYR A 248 14.45 -1.15 10.93
CA TYR A 248 14.54 -2.33 11.78
C TYR A 248 13.72 -3.50 11.22
N LEU A 249 12.48 -3.24 10.80
CA LEU A 249 11.59 -4.24 10.21
C LEU A 249 12.18 -4.81 8.92
N HIS A 250 12.74 -3.98 8.07
CA HIS A 250 13.40 -4.41 6.84
C HIS A 250 14.56 -5.38 7.12
N LYS A 251 15.27 -5.19 8.23
CA LYS A 251 16.36 -6.08 8.63
C LYS A 251 15.85 -7.43 9.19
N HIS A 252 14.74 -7.45 9.92
CA HIS A 252 14.33 -8.60 10.73
C HIS A 252 13.02 -9.27 10.31
N HIS A 253 12.10 -8.56 9.65
CA HIS A 253 10.75 -9.03 9.34
C HIS A 253 10.28 -8.70 7.93
N TYR A 254 11.18 -8.37 7.03
CA TYR A 254 10.85 -7.96 5.68
C TYR A 254 10.30 -9.10 4.84
N ALA A 255 9.19 -8.85 4.15
CA ALA A 255 8.65 -9.73 3.13
C ALA A 255 9.15 -9.29 1.74
N LEU A 256 9.70 -10.21 0.96
CA LEU A 256 10.28 -9.91 -0.36
C LEU A 256 9.28 -9.26 -1.33
N CYS A 257 8.00 -9.59 -1.21
CA CYS A 257 6.94 -9.00 -2.02
C CYS A 257 6.45 -7.63 -1.52
N GLY A 258 7.06 -7.08 -0.47
CA GLY A 258 6.74 -5.82 0.18
C GLY A 258 5.97 -5.98 1.50
N GLY A 259 6.21 -5.04 2.42
CA GLY A 259 5.65 -5.10 3.77
C GLY A 259 6.42 -6.03 4.70
N THR A 260 5.72 -6.63 5.66
CA THR A 260 6.30 -7.52 6.65
C THR A 260 5.68 -8.91 6.62
N THR A 261 6.47 -9.92 6.96
CA THR A 261 5.95 -11.25 7.28
C THR A 261 5.19 -11.20 8.59
N SER A 262 4.03 -11.86 8.65
CA SER A 262 3.18 -11.83 9.85
C SER A 262 2.08 -12.89 9.83
N ASN A 263 1.69 -13.33 11.06
CA ASN A 263 0.61 -14.30 11.30
C ASN A 263 -0.11 -14.10 12.65
N PRO A 264 -0.94 -13.10 12.86
CA PRO A 264 -0.85 -11.71 12.46
C PRO A 264 0.37 -10.97 13.03
N TYR A 265 1.09 -11.59 13.97
CA TYR A 265 2.31 -11.06 14.58
C TYR A 265 3.52 -11.25 13.67
N LEU A 266 4.53 -10.41 13.84
CA LEU A 266 5.78 -10.46 13.07
C LEU A 266 6.50 -11.80 13.24
N CYS A 267 6.83 -12.48 12.15
CA CYS A 267 7.35 -13.85 12.15
C CYS A 267 8.72 -14.04 11.49
N GLY A 268 9.51 -12.99 11.32
CA GLY A 268 10.88 -13.11 10.82
C GLY A 268 11.00 -12.96 9.31
N ARG A 269 12.02 -13.55 8.67
CA ARG A 269 12.34 -13.37 7.24
C ARG A 269 12.38 -14.66 6.43
N ALA A 270 12.00 -15.80 7.01
CA ALA A 270 12.04 -17.06 6.28
C ALA A 270 11.01 -17.07 5.12
N SER A 271 11.32 -17.78 4.05
CA SER A 271 10.52 -17.78 2.82
C SER A 271 9.16 -18.49 2.94
N ASP A 272 9.02 -19.34 3.92
CA ASP A 272 7.81 -20.09 4.26
C ASP A 272 6.90 -19.33 5.25
N GLN A 273 7.40 -18.23 5.81
CA GLN A 273 6.60 -17.42 6.72
C GLN A 273 5.40 -16.82 6.02
N PRO A 274 4.24 -16.79 6.70
CA PRO A 274 3.04 -16.18 6.16
C PRO A 274 3.16 -14.66 6.10
N ILE A 275 2.32 -14.08 5.25
CA ILE A 275 2.14 -12.64 5.09
C ILE A 275 0.66 -12.37 5.23
N SER A 276 0.26 -11.64 6.25
CA SER A 276 -1.12 -11.24 6.44
C SER A 276 -1.55 -10.24 5.37
N ASN A 277 -2.63 -10.52 4.65
CA ASN A 277 -3.16 -9.61 3.63
C ASN A 277 -3.78 -8.35 4.23
N ARG A 278 -4.23 -8.39 5.49
CA ARG A 278 -4.59 -7.18 6.24
C ARG A 278 -3.36 -6.30 6.49
N ALA A 279 -2.22 -6.91 6.87
CA ALA A 279 -0.97 -6.18 7.02
C ALA A 279 -0.46 -5.62 5.69
N VAL A 280 -0.59 -6.36 4.57
CA VAL A 280 -0.28 -5.82 3.21
C VAL A 280 -1.09 -4.56 2.94
N ALA A 281 -2.40 -4.58 3.20
CA ALA A 281 -3.26 -3.43 3.01
C ALA A 281 -2.86 -2.27 3.93
N ALA A 282 -2.62 -2.53 5.23
CA ALA A 282 -2.23 -1.51 6.19
C ALA A 282 -0.85 -0.89 5.85
N TRP A 283 0.13 -1.68 5.43
CA TRP A 283 1.43 -1.17 4.96
C TRP A 283 1.31 -0.34 3.69
N THR A 284 0.41 -0.70 2.77
CA THR A 284 0.13 0.12 1.58
C THR A 284 -0.37 1.52 1.99
N GLU A 285 -1.33 1.60 2.93
CA GLU A 285 -1.82 2.88 3.46
C GLU A 285 -0.73 3.65 4.23
N ALA A 286 0.12 2.93 4.99
CA ALA A 286 1.21 3.53 5.74
C ALA A 286 2.29 4.15 4.81
N PHE A 287 2.72 3.43 3.77
CA PHE A 287 3.67 3.97 2.80
C PHE A 287 3.07 5.15 2.01
N ALA A 288 1.80 5.05 1.61
CA ALA A 288 1.07 6.16 1.00
C ALA A 288 1.09 7.42 1.87
N SER A 289 0.94 7.27 3.18
CA SER A 289 1.03 8.39 4.13
C SER A 289 2.45 8.92 4.27
N GLN A 290 3.46 8.06 4.26
CA GLN A 290 4.87 8.49 4.31
C GLN A 290 5.30 9.25 3.04
N MET A 291 4.74 8.90 1.88
CA MET A 291 5.04 9.55 0.60
C MET A 291 4.66 11.03 0.55
N ILE A 292 3.82 11.54 1.46
CA ILE A 292 3.47 12.95 1.54
C ILE A 292 4.55 13.80 2.23
N LEU A 293 5.55 13.17 2.85
CA LEU A 293 6.65 13.83 3.53
C LEU A 293 7.84 14.07 2.59
N ASP A 294 8.70 15.01 2.95
CA ASP A 294 10.03 15.11 2.37
C ASP A 294 10.87 13.89 2.80
N ASP A 295 11.92 13.57 2.02
CA ASP A 295 12.78 12.39 2.27
C ASP A 295 11.98 11.07 2.34
N SER A 296 11.03 10.92 1.42
CA SER A 296 10.10 9.79 1.36
C SER A 296 10.44 8.75 0.28
N GLU A 297 11.58 8.86 -0.38
CA GLU A 297 12.01 7.96 -1.46
C GLU A 297 11.99 6.49 -1.02
N TRP A 298 12.41 6.21 0.21
CA TRP A 298 12.36 4.87 0.80
C TRP A 298 10.94 4.29 0.86
N ALA A 299 9.94 5.13 1.22
CA ALA A 299 8.55 4.70 1.31
C ALA A 299 7.95 4.48 -0.09
N LEU A 300 8.43 5.22 -1.07
CA LEU A 300 8.00 5.07 -2.46
C LEU A 300 8.58 3.79 -3.08
N ASP A 301 9.84 3.44 -2.81
CA ASP A 301 10.41 2.14 -3.21
C ASP A 301 9.60 0.98 -2.63
N GLU A 302 9.23 1.07 -1.34
CA GLU A 302 8.42 0.04 -0.68
C GLU A 302 6.97 0.02 -1.20
N MET A 303 6.40 1.19 -1.50
CA MET A 303 5.09 1.29 -2.14
C MET A 303 5.08 0.59 -3.51
N ILE A 304 6.11 0.81 -4.31
CA ILE A 304 6.27 0.12 -5.61
C ILE A 304 6.38 -1.39 -5.38
N ARG A 305 7.20 -1.82 -4.45
CA ARG A 305 7.39 -3.23 -4.12
C ARG A 305 6.07 -3.91 -3.74
N ILE A 306 5.32 -3.32 -2.82
CA ILE A 306 4.06 -3.89 -2.33
C ILE A 306 2.96 -3.86 -3.40
N VAL A 307 2.83 -2.76 -4.14
CA VAL A 307 1.80 -2.57 -5.18
C VAL A 307 1.96 -3.54 -6.34
N PHE A 308 3.19 -3.78 -6.79
CA PHE A 308 3.44 -4.66 -7.94
C PHE A 308 3.61 -6.13 -7.57
N ASN A 309 3.62 -6.49 -6.29
CA ASN A 309 3.79 -7.86 -5.83
C ASN A 309 2.73 -8.29 -4.82
N ALA A 310 2.85 -7.92 -3.53
CA ALA A 310 1.94 -8.45 -2.49
C ALA A 310 0.49 -8.01 -2.68
N LEU A 311 0.23 -6.73 -2.97
CA LEU A 311 -1.11 -6.23 -3.24
C LEU A 311 -1.63 -6.76 -4.58
N ASP A 312 -0.78 -6.83 -5.61
CA ASP A 312 -1.11 -7.42 -6.91
C ASP A 312 -1.55 -8.89 -6.77
N ASP A 313 -0.88 -9.67 -5.91
CA ASP A 313 -1.27 -11.04 -5.60
C ASP A 313 -2.66 -11.12 -4.94
N CYS A 314 -2.94 -10.25 -3.96
CA CYS A 314 -4.27 -10.17 -3.33
C CYS A 314 -5.38 -9.90 -4.35
N LEU A 315 -5.13 -8.96 -5.28
CA LEU A 315 -6.12 -8.52 -6.26
C LEU A 315 -6.32 -9.50 -7.43
N ASN A 316 -5.32 -10.33 -7.75
CA ASN A 316 -5.39 -11.31 -8.83
C ASN A 316 -6.08 -12.61 -8.46
N ARG A 317 -6.28 -12.89 -7.17
CA ARG A 317 -6.88 -14.15 -6.71
C ARG A 317 -8.38 -14.19 -6.95
N SER A 318 -8.87 -15.35 -7.37
CA SER A 318 -10.32 -15.62 -7.46
C SER A 318 -11.00 -15.65 -6.09
N VAL A 319 -10.29 -16.06 -5.05
CA VAL A 319 -10.71 -15.99 -3.64
C VAL A 319 -9.66 -15.20 -2.88
N ILE A 320 -10.08 -14.15 -2.17
CA ILE A 320 -9.18 -13.36 -1.33
C ILE A 320 -8.97 -14.11 -0.01
N CYS A 321 -7.74 -14.55 0.21
CA CYS A 321 -7.35 -15.25 1.43
C CYS A 321 -6.81 -14.25 2.46
N GLU A 322 -6.92 -14.58 3.75
CA GLU A 322 -6.32 -13.77 4.82
C GLU A 322 -4.79 -13.77 4.78
N MET A 323 -4.19 -14.81 4.21
CA MET A 323 -2.75 -15.02 4.19
C MET A 323 -2.22 -15.36 2.80
N GLN A 324 -0.96 -14.97 2.56
CA GLN A 324 -0.13 -15.42 1.43
C GLN A 324 1.26 -15.83 1.92
N LYS A 325 2.05 -16.47 1.08
CA LYS A 325 3.46 -16.84 1.36
C LYS A 325 4.35 -16.51 0.16
N VAL A 326 5.62 -16.22 0.43
CA VAL A 326 6.63 -15.99 -0.61
C VAL A 326 6.87 -17.29 -1.39
N ASN A 327 7.09 -18.39 -0.69
CA ASN A 327 7.14 -19.73 -1.28
C ASN A 327 5.90 -20.51 -0.85
N THR A 328 5.18 -21.08 -1.82
CA THR A 328 3.97 -21.88 -1.60
C THR A 328 4.02 -23.09 -2.51
N VAL A 329 4.26 -24.26 -1.94
CA VAL A 329 4.24 -25.54 -2.65
C VAL A 329 2.94 -26.32 -2.41
N GLU A 330 2.26 -26.05 -1.32
CA GLU A 330 0.99 -26.69 -0.97
C GLU A 330 -0.17 -26.02 -1.70
N LYS A 331 -1.19 -26.82 -2.07
CA LYS A 331 -2.46 -26.27 -2.51
C LYS A 331 -3.11 -25.52 -1.34
N THR A 332 -3.28 -24.22 -1.48
CA THR A 332 -3.98 -23.43 -0.47
C THR A 332 -5.41 -23.96 -0.30
N ASN A 333 -5.79 -24.30 0.93
CA ASN A 333 -7.16 -24.69 1.23
C ASN A 333 -8.07 -23.47 1.05
N PRO A 334 -9.08 -23.49 0.15
CA PRO A 334 -9.95 -22.34 -0.11
C PRO A 334 -10.91 -22.02 1.06
N GLU A 335 -10.87 -22.77 2.15
CA GLU A 335 -11.75 -22.58 3.30
C GLU A 335 -11.41 -21.38 4.19
N MET A 336 -10.32 -20.64 3.92
CA MET A 336 -10.05 -19.40 4.62
C MET A 336 -10.91 -18.28 4.03
N THR A 337 -12.08 -18.10 4.62
CA THR A 337 -13.09 -17.14 4.19
C THR A 337 -12.61 -15.68 4.28
N GLU A 338 -12.91 -14.96 3.23
CA GLU A 338 -12.76 -13.52 3.12
C GLU A 338 -13.56 -12.78 4.21
N SER A 339 -12.87 -12.07 5.10
CA SER A 339 -13.52 -11.26 6.14
C SER A 339 -13.89 -9.87 5.62
N ASP A 340 -14.93 -9.27 6.20
CA ASP A 340 -15.35 -7.91 5.87
C ASP A 340 -14.23 -6.89 6.16
N ILE A 341 -13.45 -7.14 7.21
CA ILE A 341 -12.33 -6.28 7.58
C ILE A 341 -11.23 -6.32 6.51
N LEU A 342 -10.89 -7.52 6.02
CA LEU A 342 -9.92 -7.66 4.95
C LEU A 342 -10.38 -6.92 3.68
N LEU A 343 -11.65 -7.09 3.29
CA LEU A 343 -12.21 -6.36 2.15
C LEU A 343 -12.19 -4.84 2.35
N ALA A 344 -12.56 -4.36 3.54
CA ALA A 344 -12.51 -2.94 3.86
C ALA A 344 -11.09 -2.38 3.75
N ARG A 345 -10.11 -3.12 4.26
CA ARG A 345 -8.68 -2.74 4.15
C ARG A 345 -8.19 -2.79 2.71
N LEU A 346 -8.47 -3.87 1.97
CA LEU A 346 -8.00 -4.04 0.59
C LEU A 346 -8.61 -3.01 -0.37
N THR A 347 -9.89 -2.67 -0.24
CA THR A 347 -10.51 -1.63 -1.07
C THR A 347 -9.88 -0.26 -0.84
N ARG A 348 -9.57 0.11 0.40
CA ARG A 348 -8.86 1.35 0.73
C ARG A 348 -7.42 1.33 0.21
N ALA A 349 -6.69 0.25 0.44
CA ALA A 349 -5.31 0.09 -0.01
C ALA A 349 -5.19 0.13 -1.54
N ALA A 350 -6.08 -0.58 -2.25
CA ALA A 350 -6.14 -0.55 -3.70
C ALA A 350 -6.44 0.88 -4.22
N ALA A 351 -7.39 1.58 -3.61
CA ALA A 351 -7.66 2.97 -3.94
C ALA A 351 -6.44 3.86 -3.66
N ALA A 352 -5.79 3.72 -2.50
CA ALA A 352 -4.59 4.48 -2.17
C ALA A 352 -3.47 4.26 -3.19
N ALA A 353 -3.24 3.01 -3.64
CA ALA A 353 -2.27 2.69 -4.67
C ALA A 353 -2.52 3.49 -5.96
N TYR A 354 -3.76 3.52 -6.47
CA TYR A 354 -4.08 4.28 -7.68
C TYR A 354 -4.03 5.79 -7.47
N LEU A 355 -4.46 6.28 -6.32
CA LEU A 355 -4.50 7.72 -6.02
C LEU A 355 -3.10 8.33 -5.83
N HIS A 356 -2.11 7.53 -5.42
CA HIS A 356 -0.74 7.97 -5.24
C HIS A 356 0.18 7.71 -6.46
N THR A 357 -0.37 7.22 -7.57
CA THR A 357 0.36 7.08 -8.84
C THR A 357 0.95 8.42 -9.29
N VAL A 358 0.18 9.49 -9.11
CA VAL A 358 0.59 10.87 -9.39
C VAL A 358 0.30 11.71 -8.14
N SER A 359 1.21 12.59 -7.80
CA SER A 359 1.03 13.58 -6.74
C SER A 359 1.19 15.00 -7.30
N LEU A 360 0.64 15.98 -6.59
CA LEU A 360 0.87 17.39 -6.89
C LEU A 360 1.90 17.96 -5.92
N THR A 361 2.83 18.73 -6.46
CA THR A 361 3.76 19.54 -5.70
C THR A 361 3.41 21.01 -5.87
N GLU A 362 4.00 21.91 -5.07
CA GLU A 362 3.83 23.36 -5.25
C GLU A 362 4.22 23.82 -6.66
N ASN A 363 5.17 23.13 -7.28
CA ASN A 363 5.78 23.51 -8.55
C ASN A 363 5.24 22.72 -9.76
N GLY A 364 4.48 21.64 -9.54
CA GLY A 364 4.00 20.85 -10.67
C GLY A 364 3.44 19.47 -10.30
N ILE A 365 3.82 18.49 -11.09
CA ILE A 365 3.31 17.12 -11.07
C ILE A 365 4.44 16.18 -10.68
N CYS A 366 4.17 15.23 -9.80
CA CYS A 366 5.09 14.16 -9.46
C CYS A 366 4.52 12.82 -9.94
N ILE A 367 5.23 12.11 -10.80
CA ILE A 367 4.93 10.76 -11.26
C ILE A 367 5.67 9.79 -10.34
N ASN A 368 4.93 9.08 -9.51
CA ASN A 368 5.51 8.20 -8.49
C ASN A 368 5.78 6.80 -9.04
N TYR A 369 4.86 6.23 -9.80
CA TYR A 369 4.97 4.93 -10.47
C TYR A 369 3.90 4.79 -11.56
N LEU A 370 3.96 3.71 -12.35
CA LEU A 370 3.10 3.53 -13.51
C LEU A 370 2.01 2.47 -13.26
N LEU A 371 0.89 2.88 -12.67
CA LEU A 371 -0.35 2.10 -12.76
C LEU A 371 -1.21 2.66 -13.90
N PRO A 372 -1.66 1.82 -14.85
CA PRO A 372 -2.42 2.28 -15.99
C PRO A 372 -3.72 2.99 -15.59
N GLY A 373 -3.90 4.21 -16.11
CA GLY A 373 -5.07 5.02 -15.78
C GLY A 373 -5.00 6.43 -16.37
N LYS A 374 -6.11 7.14 -16.23
CA LYS A 374 -6.26 8.53 -16.67
C LYS A 374 -6.55 9.41 -15.47
N ILE A 375 -5.73 10.41 -15.27
CA ILE A 375 -5.76 11.26 -14.08
C ILE A 375 -5.90 12.72 -14.53
N MET A 376 -6.97 13.39 -14.08
CA MET A 376 -7.13 14.82 -14.31
C MET A 376 -6.49 15.58 -13.15
N VAL A 377 -5.56 16.47 -13.45
CA VAL A 377 -4.92 17.35 -12.46
C VAL A 377 -5.10 18.81 -12.82
N MET A 378 -5.09 19.68 -11.82
CA MET A 378 -5.11 21.13 -12.04
C MET A 378 -3.72 21.72 -11.83
N VAL A 379 -3.05 22.09 -12.92
CA VAL A 379 -1.76 22.76 -12.88
C VAL A 379 -1.99 24.26 -13.07
N ARG A 380 -1.72 25.06 -12.05
CA ARG A 380 -1.91 26.53 -12.10
C ARG A 380 -3.27 26.95 -12.67
N LYS A 381 -4.35 26.30 -12.21
CA LYS A 381 -5.75 26.49 -12.67
C LYS A 381 -6.05 26.01 -14.09
N GLN A 382 -5.13 25.30 -14.73
CA GLN A 382 -5.35 24.68 -16.03
C GLN A 382 -5.56 23.16 -15.84
N PRO A 383 -6.64 22.57 -16.39
CA PRO A 383 -6.83 21.13 -16.36
C PRO A 383 -5.85 20.43 -17.32
N VAL A 384 -5.14 19.46 -16.81
CA VAL A 384 -4.21 18.59 -17.54
C VAL A 384 -4.61 17.15 -17.28
N LEU A 385 -4.88 16.41 -18.36
CA LEU A 385 -5.10 14.96 -18.29
C LEU A 385 -3.74 14.25 -18.38
N VAL A 386 -3.41 13.52 -17.35
CA VAL A 386 -2.24 12.63 -17.30
C VAL A 386 -2.72 11.23 -17.67
N ASP A 387 -2.33 10.74 -18.84
CA ASP A 387 -2.69 9.42 -19.37
C ASP A 387 -1.49 8.48 -19.19
N ILE A 388 -1.64 7.46 -18.36
CA ILE A 388 -0.57 6.56 -17.94
C ILE A 388 -0.82 5.17 -18.50
N ASP A 389 0.17 4.62 -19.15
CA ASP A 389 0.26 3.19 -19.43
C ASP A 389 1.47 2.55 -18.72
N SER A 390 1.77 1.30 -19.02
CA SER A 390 2.85 0.56 -18.35
C SER A 390 4.27 1.07 -18.66
N LYS A 391 4.42 1.95 -19.65
CA LYS A 391 5.74 2.41 -20.14
C LYS A 391 5.84 3.91 -20.37
N ARG A 392 4.72 4.60 -20.36
CA ARG A 392 4.70 6.03 -20.69
C ARG A 392 3.63 6.81 -19.96
N VAL A 393 3.86 8.10 -19.87
CA VAL A 393 2.92 9.11 -19.39
C VAL A 393 2.75 10.13 -20.50
N VAL A 394 1.52 10.43 -20.87
CA VAL A 394 1.19 11.45 -21.89
C VAL A 394 0.35 12.55 -21.24
N PHE A 395 0.72 13.80 -21.46
CA PHE A 395 -0.01 14.96 -20.99
C PHE A 395 -0.94 15.49 -22.08
N ARG A 396 -2.23 15.63 -21.74
CA ARG A 396 -3.21 16.22 -22.65
C ARG A 396 -3.82 17.46 -22.04
N SER A 397 -3.70 18.56 -22.73
CA SER A 397 -4.20 19.86 -22.26
C SER A 397 -4.67 20.72 -23.45
N LYS A 398 -5.64 21.61 -23.20
CA LYS A 398 -6.15 22.51 -24.25
C LYS A 398 -5.14 23.58 -24.67
N LYS A 399 -4.21 23.92 -23.80
CA LYS A 399 -3.16 24.93 -24.01
C LYS A 399 -1.85 24.42 -23.42
N PRO A 400 -0.70 24.87 -23.94
CA PRO A 400 0.57 24.59 -23.30
C PRO A 400 0.56 24.97 -21.81
N PHE A 401 1.28 24.22 -20.97
CA PHE A 401 1.37 24.49 -19.54
C PHE A 401 2.82 24.37 -19.05
N SER A 402 3.23 25.32 -18.23
CA SER A 402 4.55 25.30 -17.61
C SER A 402 4.46 24.64 -16.24
N ALA A 403 5.19 23.54 -16.08
CA ALA A 403 5.27 22.82 -14.82
C ALA A 403 6.64 22.14 -14.67
N MET A 404 7.05 21.93 -13.42
CA MET A 404 8.02 20.92 -13.11
C MET A 404 7.30 19.55 -13.09
N VAL A 405 7.83 18.58 -13.79
CA VAL A 405 7.40 17.19 -13.69
C VAL A 405 8.52 16.41 -13.04
N ASP A 406 8.27 15.96 -11.82
CA ASP A 406 9.17 15.12 -11.08
C ASP A 406 8.83 13.66 -11.39
N VAL A 407 9.83 12.88 -11.75
CA VAL A 407 9.65 11.47 -12.12
C VAL A 407 10.48 10.62 -11.18
N PHE A 408 9.83 9.71 -10.48
CA PHE A 408 10.55 8.80 -9.61
C PHE A 408 11.16 7.64 -10.41
N MET A 409 12.44 7.45 -10.20
CA MET A 409 13.23 6.33 -10.73
C MET A 409 13.45 5.34 -9.60
N PRO A 410 12.76 4.19 -9.58
CA PRO A 410 12.94 3.18 -8.55
C PRO A 410 14.32 2.53 -8.66
N VAL A 411 14.75 1.87 -7.59
CA VAL A 411 16.01 1.10 -7.57
C VAL A 411 16.02 0.01 -8.64
N THR A 412 14.85 -0.48 -9.00
CA THR A 412 14.70 -1.59 -9.96
C THR A 412 13.74 -1.22 -11.10
N GLY A 413 13.98 -1.73 -12.29
CA GLY A 413 12.97 -1.77 -13.36
C GLY A 413 12.95 -0.63 -14.36
N THR A 414 13.71 0.44 -14.16
CA THR A 414 13.79 1.56 -15.12
C THR A 414 15.23 1.93 -15.41
N SER A 415 15.65 1.87 -16.67
CA SER A 415 17.02 2.23 -17.10
C SER A 415 17.16 3.69 -17.48
N GLY A 416 16.06 4.35 -17.83
CA GLY A 416 16.11 5.73 -18.26
C GLY A 416 14.73 6.35 -18.44
N VAL A 417 14.73 7.65 -18.69
CA VAL A 417 13.56 8.45 -18.99
C VAL A 417 13.81 9.26 -20.24
N SER A 418 12.91 9.14 -21.20
CA SER A 418 12.97 9.85 -22.49
C SER A 418 11.74 10.75 -22.66
N LEU A 419 11.91 11.93 -23.26
CA LEU A 419 10.79 12.76 -23.70
C LEU A 419 10.21 12.18 -24.99
N THR A 420 8.88 12.24 -25.11
CA THR A 420 8.14 11.78 -26.30
C THR A 420 7.17 12.84 -26.79
N GLY A 421 6.85 12.78 -28.11
CA GLY A 421 5.94 13.75 -28.73
C GLY A 421 6.58 15.09 -29.02
N THR A 422 7.88 15.23 -28.83
CA THR A 422 8.67 16.41 -29.22
C THR A 422 9.28 16.21 -30.60
N LYS A 423 9.75 17.29 -31.24
CA LYS A 423 10.46 17.18 -32.53
C LYS A 423 11.78 16.41 -32.40
N ASP A 424 12.33 16.41 -31.21
CA ASP A 424 13.58 15.73 -30.87
C ASP A 424 13.34 14.83 -29.64
N ASP A 425 12.85 13.61 -29.88
CA ASP A 425 12.76 12.59 -28.84
C ASP A 425 14.19 12.25 -28.37
N HIS A 426 14.50 12.52 -27.10
CA HIS A 426 15.82 12.27 -26.54
C HIS A 426 15.74 11.77 -25.10
N THR A 427 16.72 10.98 -24.71
CA THR A 427 16.88 10.52 -23.33
C THR A 427 17.26 11.68 -22.44
N VAL A 428 16.50 11.89 -21.36
CA VAL A 428 16.69 12.98 -20.42
C VAL A 428 17.51 12.55 -19.21
N ALA A 429 17.35 11.29 -18.81
CA ALA A 429 18.09 10.70 -17.71
C ALA A 429 18.31 9.21 -17.95
N GLU A 430 19.51 8.75 -17.64
CA GLU A 430 19.85 7.34 -17.61
C GLU A 430 20.05 6.89 -16.18
N TYR A 431 19.70 5.64 -15.90
CA TYR A 431 19.90 5.03 -14.59
C TYR A 431 21.40 4.88 -14.28
N LYS A 432 21.80 5.36 -13.11
CA LYS A 432 23.16 5.16 -12.60
C LYS A 432 23.13 4.08 -11.51
N HIS A 433 23.63 2.92 -11.83
CA HIS A 433 23.65 1.70 -11.00
C HIS A 433 24.24 1.82 -9.57
N GLN A 434 24.59 2.99 -9.10
CA GLN A 434 25.30 3.17 -7.81
C GLN A 434 24.44 3.68 -6.67
N GLN A 435 23.12 3.76 -6.84
CA GLN A 435 22.23 4.29 -5.80
C GLN A 435 21.52 3.15 -5.06
N ASN A 436 21.62 3.15 -3.73
CA ASN A 436 20.92 2.20 -2.86
C ASN A 436 19.45 2.59 -2.59
N ALA A 437 18.95 3.64 -3.21
CA ALA A 437 17.57 4.12 -3.12
C ALA A 437 17.13 4.75 -4.44
N GLY A 438 15.85 4.74 -4.72
CA GLY A 438 15.25 5.46 -5.84
C GLY A 438 15.49 6.97 -5.71
N TYR A 439 15.37 7.68 -6.81
CA TYR A 439 15.59 9.13 -6.87
C TYR A 439 14.64 9.81 -7.85
N TYR A 440 14.49 11.12 -7.73
CA TYR A 440 13.66 11.90 -8.65
C TYR A 440 14.47 12.52 -9.78
N VAL A 441 13.92 12.43 -11.00
CA VAL A 441 14.34 13.19 -12.16
C VAL A 441 13.42 14.41 -12.30
N HIS A 442 14.01 15.60 -12.36
CA HIS A 442 13.28 16.86 -12.42
C HIS A 442 13.24 17.42 -13.84
N LEU A 443 12.07 17.49 -14.45
CA LEU A 443 11.84 17.95 -15.82
C LEU A 443 11.10 19.28 -15.82
N LYS A 444 11.81 20.38 -15.97
CA LYS A 444 11.22 21.74 -16.02
C LYS A 444 11.13 22.23 -17.45
N LYS A 445 9.91 22.33 -17.97
CA LYS A 445 9.65 22.86 -19.31
C LYS A 445 8.23 23.37 -19.48
N GLU A 446 7.96 24.00 -20.62
CA GLU A 446 6.62 24.20 -21.12
C GLU A 446 6.18 22.94 -21.91
N TRP A 447 5.16 22.26 -21.38
CA TRP A 447 4.61 21.03 -21.95
C TRP A 447 3.56 21.34 -23.00
N GLN A 448 3.65 20.71 -24.18
CA GLN A 448 2.67 20.80 -25.24
C GLN A 448 1.61 19.70 -25.11
N ASN A 449 0.49 19.84 -25.83
CA ASN A 449 -0.50 18.77 -25.90
C ASN A 449 0.11 17.49 -26.53
N GLU A 450 -0.17 16.34 -25.93
CA GLU A 450 0.34 15.02 -26.32
C GLU A 450 1.85 14.82 -26.16
N GLU A 451 2.56 15.76 -25.58
CA GLU A 451 3.90 15.49 -25.09
C GLU A 451 3.85 14.58 -23.85
N GLY A 452 4.94 13.84 -23.66
CA GLY A 452 4.97 12.90 -22.56
C GLY A 452 6.38 12.43 -22.20
N ILE A 453 6.39 11.40 -21.39
CA ILE A 453 7.57 10.77 -20.83
C ILE A 453 7.45 9.27 -21.11
N ARG A 454 8.49 8.69 -21.68
CA ARG A 454 8.63 7.24 -21.81
C ARG A 454 9.65 6.74 -20.79
N PHE A 455 9.31 5.68 -20.13
CA PHE A 455 10.19 4.96 -19.23
C PHE A 455 10.85 3.83 -20.01
N ASP A 456 12.15 3.90 -20.11
CA ASP A 456 12.94 2.87 -20.75
C ASP A 456 13.17 1.78 -19.71
N ASN A 457 12.57 0.62 -19.92
CA ASN A 457 12.76 -0.52 -19.05
C ASN A 457 14.19 -1.02 -19.19
N THR A 458 14.78 -1.43 -18.08
CA THR A 458 16.04 -2.17 -18.16
C THR A 458 15.75 -3.58 -18.68
N ASP A 459 16.57 -4.06 -19.61
CA ASP A 459 16.62 -5.49 -19.92
C ASP A 459 17.37 -6.28 -18.85
N GLU A 460 17.86 -5.58 -17.83
CA GLU A 460 18.60 -6.15 -16.74
C GLU A 460 17.68 -6.83 -15.74
N VAL A 461 18.00 -8.06 -15.44
CA VAL A 461 17.36 -8.86 -14.40
C VAL A 461 18.13 -8.65 -13.11
N LEU A 462 17.48 -8.10 -12.11
CA LEU A 462 18.11 -7.91 -10.81
C LEU A 462 18.02 -9.19 -9.99
N CYS A 463 19.17 -9.61 -9.49
CA CYS A 463 19.31 -10.75 -8.60
C CYS A 463 19.67 -10.27 -7.20
N GLU A 464 18.73 -10.29 -6.28
CA GLU A 464 18.99 -9.97 -4.88
C GLU A 464 19.31 -11.23 -4.07
N ASN A 465 20.42 -11.18 -3.32
CA ASN A 465 20.70 -12.19 -2.33
C ASN A 465 19.82 -11.95 -1.09
N THR A 466 19.05 -12.95 -0.74
CA THR A 466 18.14 -12.86 0.40
C THR A 466 18.76 -13.47 1.65
N HIS A 467 18.05 -13.43 2.76
CA HIS A 467 18.39 -14.15 3.97
C HIS A 467 18.59 -15.66 3.65
N HIS A 468 19.59 -16.29 4.25
CA HIS A 468 20.03 -17.66 3.95
C HIS A 468 20.51 -17.91 2.51
N GLN A 469 21.06 -16.85 1.84
CA GLN A 469 21.68 -16.96 0.53
C GLN A 469 20.72 -17.43 -0.60
N GLY A 470 19.42 -17.31 -0.40
CA GLY A 470 18.45 -17.51 -1.46
C GLY A 470 18.54 -16.42 -2.52
N LEU A 471 18.21 -16.75 -3.76
CA LEU A 471 18.13 -15.81 -4.88
C LEU A 471 16.70 -15.34 -5.07
N CYS A 472 16.52 -14.03 -5.12
CA CYS A 472 15.28 -13.39 -5.50
C CYS A 472 15.47 -12.72 -6.87
N ILE A 473 14.58 -12.97 -7.80
CA ILE A 473 14.66 -12.47 -9.17
C ILE A 473 13.62 -11.37 -9.37
N ILE A 474 14.08 -10.18 -9.74
CA ILE A 474 13.24 -9.01 -9.96
C ILE A 474 13.45 -8.51 -11.39
N TYR A 475 12.35 -8.30 -12.08
CA TYR A 475 12.34 -7.68 -13.41
C TYR A 475 11.17 -6.71 -13.52
N ASN A 476 11.44 -5.48 -13.94
CA ASN A 476 10.44 -4.40 -14.03
C ASN A 476 9.60 -4.22 -12.77
N ASN A 477 10.24 -4.11 -11.60
CA ASN A 477 9.64 -3.98 -10.28
C ASN A 477 8.80 -5.18 -9.81
N ARG A 478 8.75 -6.26 -10.57
CA ARG A 478 8.01 -7.48 -10.23
C ARG A 478 8.96 -8.58 -9.80
N LEU A 479 8.56 -9.26 -8.75
CA LEU A 479 9.16 -10.53 -8.36
C LEU A 479 8.77 -11.61 -9.36
N PHE A 480 9.72 -12.49 -9.66
CA PHE A 480 9.49 -13.65 -10.51
C PHE A 480 9.72 -14.94 -9.73
N SER A 481 8.94 -15.93 -10.07
CA SER A 481 8.86 -17.21 -9.35
C SER A 481 8.89 -18.37 -10.33
N ILE A 482 9.39 -19.50 -9.88
CA ILE A 482 9.19 -20.80 -10.56
C ILE A 482 7.78 -21.29 -10.20
N PRO A 483 6.87 -21.49 -11.18
CA PRO A 483 5.61 -22.16 -10.92
C PRO A 483 5.85 -23.63 -10.58
N VAL A 484 5.23 -24.12 -9.50
CA VAL A 484 5.36 -25.51 -9.05
C VAL A 484 4.11 -26.26 -9.48
N HIS A 485 4.32 -27.34 -10.21
CA HIS A 485 3.24 -28.19 -10.72
C HIS A 485 3.08 -29.50 -9.91
N ASP A 486 4.15 -29.94 -9.24
CA ASP A 486 4.19 -31.12 -8.38
C ASP A 486 4.59 -30.77 -6.96
N ASP A 487 3.84 -31.28 -5.98
CA ASP A 487 3.96 -30.94 -4.56
C ASP A 487 5.31 -31.34 -3.93
N ASN A 488 6.17 -32.06 -4.65
CA ASN A 488 7.38 -32.70 -4.12
C ASN A 488 8.70 -32.33 -4.81
N MET A 489 8.69 -31.32 -5.70
CA MET A 489 9.91 -30.95 -6.44
C MET A 489 10.51 -29.64 -5.94
N PHE A 490 11.77 -29.68 -5.56
CA PHE A 490 12.58 -28.53 -5.20
C PHE A 490 13.61 -28.26 -6.29
N TYR A 491 13.79 -26.99 -6.60
CA TYR A 491 14.70 -26.53 -7.62
C TYR A 491 15.79 -25.65 -6.99
N ALA A 492 17.04 -25.92 -7.30
CA ALA A 492 18.15 -25.06 -6.96
C ALA A 492 18.69 -24.37 -8.21
N VAL A 493 18.93 -23.08 -8.15
CA VAL A 493 19.43 -22.29 -9.27
C VAL A 493 20.88 -22.62 -9.56
N LYS A 494 21.17 -22.93 -10.82
CA LYS A 494 22.51 -23.26 -11.32
C LYS A 494 23.15 -22.15 -12.12
N SER A 495 22.37 -21.32 -12.82
CA SER A 495 22.87 -20.20 -13.64
C SER A 495 22.18 -18.90 -13.28
N GLU A 496 22.74 -17.79 -13.68
CA GLU A 496 22.03 -16.52 -13.65
C GLU A 496 20.80 -16.57 -14.56
N PRO A 497 19.71 -15.84 -14.20
CA PRO A 497 18.52 -15.75 -15.03
C PRO A 497 18.82 -15.07 -16.37
N GLU A 498 18.18 -15.52 -17.41
CA GLU A 498 18.33 -14.96 -18.77
C GLU A 498 16.98 -14.54 -19.36
N MET A 499 16.97 -13.37 -19.99
CA MET A 499 15.87 -12.92 -20.84
C MET A 499 16.14 -13.34 -22.28
N LYS A 500 15.29 -14.21 -22.83
CA LYS A 500 15.41 -14.68 -24.21
C LYS A 500 14.04 -14.75 -24.88
N ASP A 501 13.93 -14.18 -26.07
CA ASP A 501 12.69 -14.16 -26.87
C ASP A 501 11.46 -13.59 -26.11
N GLY A 502 11.69 -12.67 -25.15
CA GLY A 502 10.66 -12.08 -24.32
C GLY A 502 10.25 -12.92 -23.09
N GLU A 503 10.91 -14.05 -22.88
CA GLU A 503 10.69 -14.92 -21.72
C GLU A 503 11.87 -14.89 -20.76
N LEU A 504 11.58 -14.67 -19.47
CA LEU A 504 12.55 -14.77 -18.39
C LEU A 504 12.66 -16.22 -17.93
N SER A 505 13.87 -16.76 -17.93
CA SER A 505 14.13 -18.17 -17.58
C SER A 505 15.40 -18.32 -16.74
N VAL A 506 15.50 -19.45 -16.07
CA VAL A 506 16.65 -19.85 -15.25
C VAL A 506 16.93 -21.34 -15.40
N MET A 507 18.22 -21.70 -15.39
CA MET A 507 18.60 -23.12 -15.29
C MET A 507 18.57 -23.55 -13.84
N VAL A 508 17.87 -24.64 -13.57
CA VAL A 508 17.77 -25.24 -12.23
C VAL A 508 18.19 -26.71 -12.28
N CYS A 509 18.66 -27.21 -11.16
CA CYS A 509 18.83 -28.64 -10.94
C CYS A 509 17.61 -29.15 -10.19
N ASP A 510 17.14 -30.32 -10.59
CA ASP A 510 16.15 -31.07 -9.84
C ASP A 510 16.84 -31.63 -8.57
N THR A 511 16.36 -31.23 -7.41
CA THR A 511 16.85 -31.73 -6.13
C THR A 511 15.72 -32.45 -5.43
N ALA A 512 15.85 -33.75 -5.27
CA ALA A 512 14.93 -34.54 -4.44
C ALA A 512 15.19 -34.24 -2.96
N VAL A 513 14.69 -33.12 -2.45
CA VAL A 513 14.67 -32.84 -1.01
C VAL A 513 13.23 -32.95 -0.54
N LEU A 514 12.93 -33.96 0.20
CA LEU A 514 11.71 -34.08 0.98
C LEU A 514 11.70 -33.00 2.04
N CYS A 515 10.91 -31.94 1.84
CA CYS A 515 10.47 -31.09 2.94
C CYS A 515 9.40 -31.85 3.73
N THR A 516 9.82 -32.50 4.78
CA THR A 516 8.90 -32.86 5.84
C THR A 516 8.56 -31.57 6.58
N GLY A 517 7.27 -31.20 6.65
CA GLY A 517 6.75 -29.93 7.10
C GLY A 517 6.98 -29.52 8.55
N GLU A 518 8.05 -29.90 9.19
CA GLU A 518 8.24 -29.68 10.62
C GLU A 518 9.52 -28.92 11.06
N ARG A 519 10.36 -28.44 10.15
CA ARG A 519 11.51 -27.62 10.59
C ARG A 519 11.83 -26.48 9.65
N SER A 520 11.39 -25.29 10.03
CA SER A 520 11.56 -24.04 9.33
C SER A 520 12.91 -23.34 9.53
N ALA A 521 13.84 -23.85 10.29
CA ALA A 521 15.00 -23.07 10.70
C ALA A 521 16.27 -23.29 9.87
N ASP A 522 16.44 -24.47 9.29
CA ASP A 522 17.65 -24.82 8.56
C ASP A 522 17.26 -25.66 7.34
N ILE A 523 17.02 -25.03 6.21
CA ILE A 523 17.16 -25.74 4.94
C ILE A 523 18.67 -25.91 4.78
N PRO A 524 19.25 -27.10 5.09
CA PRO A 524 20.61 -27.32 4.71
C PRO A 524 20.61 -27.28 3.19
N VAL A 525 21.29 -26.30 2.63
CA VAL A 525 21.64 -26.30 1.22
C VAL A 525 22.60 -27.47 1.05
N LEU A 526 22.06 -28.64 0.91
CA LEU A 526 22.77 -29.82 0.44
C LEU A 526 22.20 -30.18 -0.91
N PRO A 527 22.73 -29.63 -1.96
CA PRO A 527 22.51 -30.21 -3.24
C PRO A 527 23.51 -31.32 -3.44
N SER A 528 23.13 -32.53 -3.23
CA SER A 528 23.60 -33.52 -4.19
C SER A 528 22.81 -33.19 -5.46
N ALA A 529 23.43 -32.44 -6.37
CA ALA A 529 22.86 -32.12 -7.63
C ALA A 529 22.38 -33.40 -8.30
N GLY A 530 21.07 -33.50 -8.52
CA GLY A 530 20.58 -34.46 -9.49
C GLY A 530 21.18 -34.07 -10.85
N ASP A 531 21.58 -35.00 -11.65
CA ASP A 531 22.28 -34.78 -12.94
C ASP A 531 21.40 -34.12 -14.00
N ARG A 532 20.15 -33.79 -13.68
CA ARG A 532 19.19 -33.26 -14.63
C ARG A 532 19.09 -31.74 -14.50
N GLU A 533 19.62 -31.05 -15.51
CA GLU A 533 19.42 -29.60 -15.69
C GLU A 533 18.10 -29.35 -16.42
N ILE A 534 17.29 -28.44 -15.87
CA ILE A 534 15.99 -28.07 -16.43
C ILE A 534 15.97 -26.57 -16.62
N ARG A 535 15.58 -26.09 -17.81
CA ARG A 535 15.27 -24.68 -18.03
C ARG A 535 13.84 -24.42 -17.56
N MET A 536 13.69 -23.53 -16.57
CA MET A 536 12.40 -23.14 -16.04
C MET A 536 12.05 -21.73 -16.49
N ILE A 537 10.84 -21.58 -17.02
CA ILE A 537 10.28 -20.27 -17.35
C ILE A 537 9.74 -19.66 -16.05
N LEU A 538 10.16 -18.45 -15.77
CA LEU A 538 9.74 -17.70 -14.61
C LEU A 538 8.46 -16.93 -14.88
N THR A 539 7.58 -16.90 -13.91
CA THR A 539 6.33 -16.15 -13.98
C THR A 539 6.29 -15.06 -12.90
N PRO A 540 5.60 -13.93 -13.13
CA PRO A 540 5.41 -12.94 -12.08
C PRO A 540 4.76 -13.55 -10.84
N TYR A 541 5.21 -13.13 -9.66
CA TYR A 541 4.79 -13.59 -8.34
C TYR A 541 3.25 -13.69 -8.20
N SER A 542 2.54 -12.67 -8.64
CA SER A 542 1.07 -12.58 -8.56
C SER A 542 0.31 -13.43 -9.59
N LYS A 543 1.01 -14.10 -10.50
CA LYS A 543 0.39 -14.91 -11.57
C LYS A 543 0.33 -16.40 -11.27
N THR A 544 0.96 -16.86 -10.21
CA THR A 544 0.97 -18.28 -9.82
C THR A 544 0.73 -18.44 -8.33
N LEU A 545 -0.11 -19.40 -7.97
CA LEU A 545 -0.47 -19.70 -6.57
C LEU A 545 0.59 -20.60 -5.93
N GLN A 546 0.99 -21.67 -6.62
CA GLN A 546 2.06 -22.56 -6.18
C GLN A 546 3.36 -22.10 -6.83
N ARG A 547 4.30 -21.65 -6.00
CA ARG A 547 5.50 -20.94 -6.48
C ARG A 547 6.68 -21.06 -5.53
N ILE A 548 7.86 -20.99 -6.11
CA ILE A 548 9.11 -20.78 -5.39
C ILE A 548 9.69 -19.45 -5.89
N THR A 549 9.71 -18.47 -5.02
CA THR A 549 10.17 -17.10 -5.31
C THR A 549 11.57 -16.86 -4.76
N MET A 550 11.85 -17.37 -3.57
CA MET A 550 13.19 -17.42 -3.01
C MET A 550 13.82 -18.75 -3.38
N LEU A 551 14.72 -18.70 -4.34
CA LEU A 551 15.33 -19.88 -4.96
C LEU A 551 16.64 -20.24 -4.22
N PRO A 552 16.83 -21.47 -3.74
CA PRO A 552 18.12 -21.91 -3.24
C PRO A 552 19.15 -21.95 -4.39
N ARG A 553 20.39 -21.58 -4.10
CA ARG A 553 21.51 -21.69 -5.05
C ARG A 553 22.26 -23.01 -4.88
N VAL A 554 22.76 -23.55 -5.98
CA VAL A 554 23.71 -24.65 -5.94
C VAL A 554 25.08 -24.08 -5.56
N TYR A 555 25.63 -24.53 -4.45
CA TYR A 555 27.02 -24.26 -4.11
C TYR A 555 27.92 -25.26 -4.80
N ASN A 556 28.72 -24.80 -5.75
CA ASN A 556 29.89 -25.55 -6.17
C ASN A 556 30.91 -25.50 -5.03
N HIS A 557 31.08 -26.57 -4.30
CA HIS A 557 32.28 -26.74 -3.48
C HIS A 557 33.48 -26.72 -4.43
N VAL A 558 34.23 -25.63 -4.44
CA VAL A 558 35.58 -25.59 -5.01
C VAL A 558 36.55 -26.15 -4.00
#